data_20b0b78f81acc4b6f20e842883253167
#
_entry.id   20b0b78f81acc4b6f20e842883253167
#
_cell.length_a   1.000
_cell.length_b   1.000
_cell.length_c   1.000
_cell.angle_alpha   90.00
_cell.angle_beta   90.00
_cell.angle_gamma   90.00
#
_symmetry.space_group_name_H-M   'P 1'
#
loop_
_entity.id
_entity.type
_entity.pdbx_description
1 polymer ?
#
loop_
_entity_poly.entity_id
_entity_poly.type
_entity_poly.pdbx_seq_one_letter_code
_entity_poly.pdbx_strand_id
1 'polypeptide(L)'
;MAPVSDTTIVSATTQDADVPGVVRSRFKYSITAAIPALILFVIFGGGGEMGSQQVVSELQSEVSPEGLLMLAPFALVLYLALSGHHLLTSLSYGILAAAVFIFLTGHSLKDVLYIHKNDAGEAVIEGALIDGISGYFNMAILILFILAAAYLLDVAGTMDVIKNFFLKLINNVVRRAELSIFGIVAFLNVFITINTAAEIAAAPFVRKLGKEMNIHPYRRANFLDTVTSSLGYIFPWSGGVLLAWATVQGAADQYDFLPVVGPGEVFPFVFQGWLLLIVMFIAAWTGWGLRYTGKNGEEVKPEDFKK
;
A
#
# COMPACT_ATOMS: atom_id res chain seq x y z
N MET A 1 5.33 -0.78 2.54
CA MET A 1 6.80 -0.72 2.42
C MET A 1 7.44 -2.02 2.92
N ALA A 2 7.03 -3.12 2.35
CA ALA A 2 7.64 -4.42 2.62
C ALA A 2 9.01 -4.52 1.91
N PRO A 3 9.96 -5.30 2.44
CA PRO A 3 11.25 -5.54 1.78
C PRO A 3 11.11 -6.18 0.39
N VAL A 4 10.01 -6.87 0.16
CA VAL A 4 9.65 -7.54 -1.10
C VAL A 4 8.28 -7.04 -1.52
N SER A 5 8.22 -5.82 -2.04
CA SER A 5 7.02 -5.18 -2.57
C SER A 5 7.27 -4.75 -4.00
N ASP A 6 6.25 -4.81 -4.84
CA ASP A 6 6.28 -4.28 -6.20
C ASP A 6 6.69 -2.80 -6.22
N THR A 7 6.20 -1.99 -5.29
CA THR A 7 6.59 -0.59 -5.15
C THR A 7 8.07 -0.43 -4.82
N THR A 8 8.62 -1.27 -3.92
CA THR A 8 10.05 -1.22 -3.61
C THR A 8 10.91 -1.62 -4.80
N ILE A 9 10.48 -2.61 -5.59
CA ILE A 9 11.17 -3.04 -6.81
C ILE A 9 11.12 -1.93 -7.87
N VAL A 10 9.95 -1.35 -8.09
CA VAL A 10 9.74 -0.27 -9.10
C VAL A 10 10.53 0.97 -8.70
N SER A 11 10.45 1.43 -7.45
CA SER A 11 11.21 2.59 -6.99
C SER A 11 12.72 2.40 -7.11
N ALA A 12 13.23 1.22 -6.74
CA ALA A 12 14.65 0.89 -6.88
C ALA A 12 15.08 0.87 -8.36
N THR A 13 14.39 0.08 -9.18
CA THR A 13 14.73 -0.15 -10.59
C THR A 13 14.68 1.15 -11.40
N THR A 14 13.63 1.96 -11.21
CA THR A 14 13.47 3.22 -11.93
C THR A 14 14.50 4.28 -11.55
N GLN A 15 15.12 4.15 -10.38
CA GLN A 15 16.16 5.08 -9.89
C GLN A 15 17.59 4.54 -10.00
N ASP A 16 17.83 3.44 -10.69
CA ASP A 16 19.15 2.80 -10.84
C ASP A 16 19.72 2.37 -9.45
N ALA A 17 18.89 1.85 -8.58
CA ALA A 17 19.25 1.40 -7.22
C ALA A 17 19.01 -0.10 -7.05
N ASP A 18 19.75 -0.71 -6.14
CA ASP A 18 19.50 -2.08 -5.69
C ASP A 18 18.44 -2.09 -4.58
N VAL A 19 17.58 -3.11 -4.59
CA VAL A 19 16.47 -3.24 -3.63
C VAL A 19 16.96 -3.33 -2.18
N PRO A 20 17.97 -4.16 -1.83
CA PRO A 20 18.49 -4.24 -0.46
C PRO A 20 18.98 -2.89 0.08
N GLY A 21 19.71 -2.11 -0.74
CA GLY A 21 20.21 -0.79 -0.35
C GLY A 21 19.08 0.21 -0.12
N VAL A 22 18.04 0.21 -0.97
CA VAL A 22 16.84 1.05 -0.77
C VAL A 22 16.15 0.70 0.55
N VAL A 23 15.89 -0.58 0.82
CA VAL A 23 15.26 -1.06 2.06
C VAL A 23 16.06 -0.63 3.28
N ARG A 24 17.38 -0.85 3.27
CA ARG A 24 18.27 -0.48 4.38
C ARG A 24 18.28 1.03 4.64
N SER A 25 18.35 1.83 3.58
CA SER A 25 18.37 3.29 3.71
C SER A 25 17.02 3.90 4.17
N ARG A 26 15.91 3.20 3.90
CA ARG A 26 14.54 3.57 4.26
C ARG A 26 14.23 3.36 5.73
N PHE A 27 14.85 2.38 6.37
CA PHE A 27 14.53 1.91 7.71
C PHE A 27 14.39 3.05 8.74
N LYS A 28 15.27 4.05 8.68
CA LYS A 28 15.22 5.23 9.56
C LYS A 28 13.91 6.02 9.45
N TYR A 29 13.37 6.20 8.23
CA TYR A 29 12.10 6.94 8.03
C TYR A 29 10.91 6.13 8.53
N SER A 30 10.91 4.83 8.23
CA SER A 30 9.86 3.90 8.64
C SER A 30 9.76 3.81 10.16
N ILE A 31 10.87 3.65 10.89
CA ILE A 31 10.85 3.58 12.36
C ILE A 31 10.43 4.91 12.99
N THR A 32 10.94 6.04 12.46
CA THR A 32 10.58 7.36 12.98
C THR A 32 9.07 7.63 12.86
N ALA A 33 8.40 7.07 11.86
CA ALA A 33 6.95 7.16 11.72
C ALA A 33 6.21 6.09 12.52
N ALA A 34 6.74 4.86 12.57
CA ALA A 34 6.06 3.72 13.18
C ALA A 34 5.92 3.83 14.70
N ILE A 35 6.94 4.32 15.40
CA ILE A 35 6.90 4.43 16.86
C ILE A 35 5.81 5.41 17.32
N PRO A 36 5.72 6.66 16.81
CA PRO A 36 4.63 7.56 17.17
C PRO A 36 3.26 7.03 16.69
N ALA A 37 3.19 6.36 15.53
CA ALA A 37 1.95 5.76 15.05
C ALA A 37 1.43 4.71 16.03
N LEU A 38 2.31 3.83 16.52
CA LEU A 38 1.94 2.83 17.51
C LEU A 38 1.40 3.48 18.78
N ILE A 39 2.04 4.55 19.27
CA ILE A 39 1.57 5.30 20.44
C ILE A 39 0.18 5.89 20.18
N LEU A 40 -0.05 6.49 19.02
CA LEU A 40 -1.36 7.03 18.66
C LEU A 40 -2.43 5.92 18.56
N PHE A 41 -2.10 4.77 18.00
CA PHE A 41 -3.02 3.63 17.98
C PHE A 41 -3.35 3.13 19.38
N VAL A 42 -2.41 3.11 20.31
CA VAL A 42 -2.68 2.74 21.71
C VAL A 42 -3.59 3.77 22.39
N ILE A 43 -3.40 5.07 22.13
CA ILE A 43 -4.19 6.13 22.75
C ILE A 43 -5.61 6.18 22.17
N PHE A 44 -5.76 6.07 20.86
CA PHE A 44 -7.03 6.26 20.16
C PHE A 44 -7.72 4.96 19.74
N GLY A 45 -7.01 3.84 19.71
CA GLY A 45 -7.53 2.54 19.25
C GLY A 45 -8.29 1.73 20.31
N GLY A 46 -8.23 2.12 21.58
CA GLY A 46 -8.87 1.39 22.68
C GLY A 46 -10.21 1.96 23.18
N GLY A 47 -10.80 2.94 22.47
CA GLY A 47 -11.97 3.69 22.96
C GLY A 47 -13.34 3.16 22.51
N GLY A 48 -13.40 2.07 21.76
CA GLY A 48 -14.68 1.38 21.54
C GLY A 48 -15.15 0.74 22.84
N GLU A 49 -16.39 0.96 23.26
CA GLU A 49 -17.02 0.07 24.21
C GLU A 49 -16.82 -1.34 23.65
N MET A 50 -15.97 -2.13 24.30
CA MET A 50 -15.91 -3.56 24.00
C MET A 50 -17.34 -4.04 24.10
N GLY A 51 -17.86 -4.48 22.98
CA GLY A 51 -19.27 -4.76 22.80
C GLY A 51 -19.83 -5.53 23.99
N SER A 52 -21.09 -5.36 24.21
CA SER A 52 -21.87 -6.01 25.26
C SER A 52 -21.37 -7.45 25.45
N GLN A 53 -21.51 -8.02 26.63
CA GLN A 53 -21.21 -9.45 26.91
C GLN A 53 -21.73 -10.38 25.80
N GLN A 54 -22.71 -9.95 25.05
CA GLN A 54 -23.29 -10.62 23.92
C GLN A 54 -22.31 -10.74 22.73
N VAL A 55 -21.61 -9.66 22.34
CA VAL A 55 -20.56 -9.66 21.29
C VAL A 55 -19.40 -10.56 21.66
N VAL A 56 -18.98 -10.53 22.93
CA VAL A 56 -17.91 -11.43 23.44
C VAL A 56 -18.34 -12.89 23.38
N SER A 57 -19.61 -13.19 23.71
CA SER A 57 -20.14 -14.56 23.65
C SER A 57 -20.31 -15.06 22.21
N GLU A 58 -20.72 -14.21 21.29
CA GLU A 58 -20.80 -14.53 19.86
C GLU A 58 -19.39 -14.78 19.28
N LEU A 59 -18.42 -13.90 19.55
CA LEU A 59 -17.03 -14.12 19.17
C LEU A 59 -16.46 -15.42 19.74
N GLN A 60 -16.78 -15.77 20.99
CA GLN A 60 -16.32 -17.02 21.60
C GLN A 60 -16.99 -18.26 21.00
N SER A 61 -18.23 -18.16 20.53
CA SER A 61 -18.92 -19.27 19.86
C SER A 61 -18.37 -19.56 18.46
N GLU A 62 -17.88 -18.52 17.77
CA GLU A 62 -17.29 -18.62 16.43
C GLU A 62 -15.80 -19.02 16.44
N VAL A 63 -15.11 -18.85 17.59
CA VAL A 63 -13.69 -19.23 17.70
C VAL A 63 -13.56 -20.75 17.84
N SER A 64 -13.22 -21.40 16.74
CA SER A 64 -12.79 -22.80 16.76
C SER A 64 -11.26 -22.92 16.73
N PRO A 65 -10.66 -23.83 17.52
CA PRO A 65 -9.22 -24.11 17.42
C PRO A 65 -8.80 -24.55 16.01
N GLU A 66 -9.73 -25.10 15.26
CA GLU A 66 -9.55 -25.53 13.86
C GLU A 66 -9.30 -24.35 12.92
N GLY A 67 -9.85 -23.17 13.22
CA GLY A 67 -9.58 -21.94 12.49
C GLY A 67 -8.09 -21.54 12.48
N LEU A 68 -7.33 -21.94 13.50
CA LEU A 68 -5.87 -21.72 13.54
C LEU A 68 -5.14 -22.48 12.43
N LEU A 69 -5.69 -23.59 11.93
CA LEU A 69 -5.13 -24.32 10.80
C LEU A 69 -5.12 -23.47 9.52
N MET A 70 -6.04 -22.50 9.39
CA MET A 70 -6.07 -21.56 8.25
C MET A 70 -4.91 -20.57 8.25
N LEU A 71 -4.16 -20.45 9.32
CA LEU A 71 -2.90 -19.71 9.34
C LEU A 71 -1.81 -20.40 8.49
N ALA A 72 -1.89 -21.71 8.23
CA ALA A 72 -0.90 -22.42 7.44
C ALA A 72 -0.90 -22.01 5.96
N PRO A 73 -2.03 -21.92 5.22
CA PRO A 73 -2.09 -21.32 3.90
C PRO A 73 -1.57 -19.89 3.85
N PHE A 74 -1.90 -19.07 4.86
CA PHE A 74 -1.39 -17.70 4.97
C PHE A 74 0.14 -17.67 5.15
N ALA A 75 0.68 -18.52 6.03
CA ALA A 75 2.12 -18.66 6.23
C ALA A 75 2.83 -19.12 4.95
N LEU A 76 2.20 -20.01 4.16
CA LEU A 76 2.70 -20.43 2.85
C LEU A 76 2.80 -19.26 1.87
N VAL A 77 1.76 -18.41 1.79
CA VAL A 77 1.79 -17.19 0.95
C VAL A 77 2.95 -16.30 1.35
N LEU A 78 3.11 -16.02 2.66
CA LEU A 78 4.21 -15.20 3.17
C LEU A 78 5.56 -15.82 2.85
N TYR A 79 5.73 -17.11 3.06
CA TYR A 79 6.98 -17.82 2.76
C TYR A 79 7.34 -17.72 1.28
N LEU A 80 6.40 -17.99 0.37
CA LEU A 80 6.63 -17.90 -1.08
C LEU A 80 6.94 -16.48 -1.53
N ALA A 81 6.21 -15.48 -1.02
CA ALA A 81 6.46 -14.07 -1.33
C ALA A 81 7.83 -13.61 -0.85
N LEU A 82 8.24 -14.00 0.38
CA LEU A 82 9.57 -13.69 0.92
C LEU A 82 10.69 -14.45 0.22
N SER A 83 10.41 -15.61 -0.35
CA SER A 83 11.34 -16.41 -1.15
C SER A 83 11.56 -15.87 -2.57
N GLY A 84 10.93 -14.73 -2.91
CA GLY A 84 11.12 -14.07 -4.21
C GLY A 84 10.22 -14.57 -5.33
N HIS A 85 9.20 -15.36 -5.04
CA HIS A 85 8.20 -15.75 -6.03
C HIS A 85 7.29 -14.57 -6.38
N HIS A 86 6.78 -14.58 -7.62
CA HIS A 86 5.84 -13.55 -8.05
C HIS A 86 4.57 -13.57 -7.17
N LEU A 87 4.06 -12.38 -6.82
CA LEU A 87 2.91 -12.24 -5.90
C LEU A 87 1.70 -13.08 -6.32
N LEU A 88 1.34 -13.04 -7.60
CA LEU A 88 0.22 -13.84 -8.14
C LEU A 88 0.44 -15.35 -7.96
N THR A 89 1.67 -15.82 -8.15
CA THR A 89 2.03 -17.21 -7.93
C THR A 89 1.87 -17.59 -6.45
N SER A 90 2.37 -16.76 -5.55
CA SER A 90 2.25 -16.97 -4.09
C SER A 90 0.80 -17.02 -3.64
N LEU A 91 -0.03 -16.09 -4.13
CA LEU A 91 -1.46 -16.04 -3.83
C LEU A 91 -2.20 -17.26 -4.42
N SER A 92 -1.89 -17.68 -5.65
CA SER A 92 -2.51 -18.86 -6.26
C SER A 92 -2.23 -20.12 -5.45
N TYR A 93 -0.99 -20.35 -5.03
CA TYR A 93 -0.66 -21.48 -4.16
C TYR A 93 -1.33 -21.36 -2.78
N GLY A 94 -1.46 -20.14 -2.23
CA GLY A 94 -2.20 -19.90 -1.00
C GLY A 94 -3.67 -20.28 -1.09
N ILE A 95 -4.35 -19.89 -2.18
CA ILE A 95 -5.77 -20.24 -2.43
C ILE A 95 -5.92 -21.76 -2.58
N LEU A 96 -5.03 -22.41 -3.33
CA LEU A 96 -5.06 -23.88 -3.47
C LEU A 96 -4.82 -24.57 -2.13
N ALA A 97 -3.86 -24.09 -1.34
CA ALA A 97 -3.62 -24.62 0.00
C ALA A 97 -4.83 -24.40 0.90
N ALA A 98 -5.45 -23.21 0.91
CA ALA A 98 -6.65 -22.92 1.70
C ALA A 98 -7.80 -23.88 1.34
N ALA A 99 -8.02 -24.12 0.04
CA ALA A 99 -9.03 -25.09 -0.43
C ALA A 99 -8.76 -26.50 0.13
N VAL A 100 -7.50 -26.94 0.16
CA VAL A 100 -7.11 -28.23 0.75
C VAL A 100 -7.36 -28.24 2.26
N PHE A 101 -7.02 -27.16 2.97
CA PHE A 101 -7.22 -27.07 4.43
C PHE A 101 -8.69 -27.03 4.82
N ILE A 102 -9.56 -26.42 4.01
CA ILE A 102 -11.02 -26.45 4.22
C ILE A 102 -11.51 -27.91 4.23
N PHE A 103 -11.00 -28.78 3.36
CA PHE A 103 -11.32 -30.21 3.42
C PHE A 103 -10.82 -30.90 4.70
N LEU A 104 -9.61 -30.56 5.14
CA LEU A 104 -9.01 -31.14 6.34
C LEU A 104 -9.76 -30.75 7.63
N THR A 105 -10.44 -29.61 7.61
CA THR A 105 -11.26 -29.10 8.72
C THR A 105 -12.71 -29.61 8.69
N GLY A 106 -13.04 -30.52 7.77
CA GLY A 106 -14.35 -31.18 7.71
C GLY A 106 -15.42 -30.40 6.93
N HIS A 107 -15.04 -29.29 6.32
CA HIS A 107 -15.92 -28.55 5.41
C HIS A 107 -16.01 -29.23 4.04
N SER A 108 -17.09 -28.94 3.32
CA SER A 108 -17.34 -29.55 2.00
C SER A 108 -16.82 -28.66 0.86
N LEU A 109 -16.63 -29.26 -0.33
CA LEU A 109 -16.40 -28.49 -1.57
C LEU A 109 -17.48 -27.44 -1.84
N LYS A 110 -18.68 -27.68 -1.33
CA LYS A 110 -19.81 -26.75 -1.48
C LYS A 110 -19.57 -25.43 -0.76
N ASP A 111 -18.81 -25.43 0.32
CA ASP A 111 -18.45 -24.21 1.06
C ASP A 111 -17.45 -23.35 0.25
N VAL A 112 -16.67 -23.98 -0.64
CA VAL A 112 -15.72 -23.28 -1.51
C VAL A 112 -16.38 -22.83 -2.80
N LEU A 113 -17.13 -23.73 -3.44
CA LEU A 113 -17.83 -23.50 -4.71
C LEU A 113 -19.04 -24.41 -4.81
N TYR A 114 -20.23 -23.84 -4.88
CA TYR A 114 -21.49 -24.56 -5.00
C TYR A 114 -22.32 -24.05 -6.16
N ILE A 115 -22.73 -24.95 -7.04
CA ILE A 115 -23.60 -24.65 -8.16
C ILE A 115 -24.94 -25.33 -7.91
N HIS A 116 -26.00 -24.55 -7.77
CA HIS A 116 -27.34 -25.06 -7.56
C HIS A 116 -28.37 -24.24 -8.36
N LYS A 117 -29.59 -24.67 -8.36
CA LYS A 117 -30.71 -23.91 -8.94
C LYS A 117 -31.50 -23.24 -7.82
N ASN A 118 -31.79 -21.96 -7.97
CA ASN A 118 -32.70 -21.26 -7.09
C ASN A 118 -34.16 -21.68 -7.33
N ASP A 119 -35.07 -21.18 -6.51
CA ASP A 119 -36.50 -21.48 -6.62
C ASP A 119 -37.13 -21.04 -7.96
N ALA A 120 -36.49 -20.12 -8.66
CA ALA A 120 -36.89 -19.68 -10.01
C ALA A 120 -36.32 -20.60 -11.13
N GLY A 121 -35.50 -21.60 -10.78
CA GLY A 121 -34.87 -22.53 -11.72
C GLY A 121 -33.62 -22.02 -12.40
N GLU A 122 -33.09 -20.87 -11.99
CA GLU A 122 -31.88 -20.28 -12.49
C GLU A 122 -30.65 -20.89 -11.81
N ALA A 123 -29.56 -21.07 -12.56
CA ALA A 123 -28.30 -21.56 -12.00
C ALA A 123 -27.63 -20.44 -11.16
N VAL A 124 -27.42 -20.70 -9.88
CA VAL A 124 -26.72 -19.83 -8.95
C VAL A 124 -25.40 -20.49 -8.55
N ILE A 125 -24.37 -19.67 -8.45
CA ILE A 125 -23.05 -20.11 -8.01
C ILE A 125 -22.73 -19.37 -6.72
N GLU A 126 -22.46 -20.11 -5.64
CA GLU A 126 -22.20 -19.63 -4.30
C GLU A 126 -20.92 -20.25 -3.74
N GLY A 127 -20.46 -19.76 -2.60
CA GLY A 127 -19.31 -20.26 -1.85
C GLY A 127 -18.20 -19.24 -1.72
N ALA A 128 -17.28 -19.46 -0.79
CA ALA A 128 -16.24 -18.53 -0.38
C ALA A 128 -15.43 -17.93 -1.55
N LEU A 129 -15.24 -18.69 -2.65
CA LEU A 129 -14.55 -18.20 -3.85
C LEU A 129 -15.38 -17.12 -4.57
N ILE A 130 -16.68 -17.34 -4.72
CA ILE A 130 -17.58 -16.41 -5.41
C ILE A 130 -17.81 -15.17 -4.54
N ASP A 131 -18.01 -15.36 -3.24
CA ASP A 131 -18.18 -14.27 -2.27
C ASP A 131 -16.94 -13.36 -2.25
N GLY A 132 -15.75 -13.98 -2.27
CA GLY A 132 -14.48 -13.25 -2.38
C GLY A 132 -14.38 -12.42 -3.67
N ILE A 133 -14.76 -12.98 -4.83
CA ILE A 133 -14.74 -12.28 -6.11
C ILE A 133 -15.79 -11.16 -6.13
N SER A 134 -17.01 -11.48 -5.71
CA SER A 134 -18.15 -10.55 -5.74
C SER A 134 -17.95 -9.37 -4.82
N GLY A 135 -17.40 -9.59 -3.62
CA GLY A 135 -17.10 -8.54 -2.64
C GLY A 135 -16.12 -7.49 -3.17
N TYR A 136 -15.21 -7.89 -4.05
CA TYR A 136 -14.23 -6.96 -4.64
C TYR A 136 -14.59 -6.43 -6.03
N PHE A 137 -15.65 -6.92 -6.66
CA PHE A 137 -15.99 -6.56 -8.03
C PHE A 137 -16.22 -5.06 -8.22
N ASN A 138 -17.08 -4.46 -7.38
CA ASN A 138 -17.40 -3.03 -7.46
C ASN A 138 -16.16 -2.16 -7.25
N MET A 139 -15.27 -2.57 -6.36
CA MET A 139 -14.01 -1.89 -6.10
C MET A 139 -13.06 -2.00 -7.30
N ALA A 140 -12.95 -3.16 -7.93
CA ALA A 140 -12.13 -3.33 -9.12
C ALA A 140 -12.60 -2.41 -10.27
N ILE A 141 -13.91 -2.29 -10.47
CA ILE A 141 -14.50 -1.37 -11.45
C ILE A 141 -14.18 0.09 -11.11
N LEU A 142 -14.32 0.49 -9.84
CA LEU A 142 -13.97 1.84 -9.40
C LEU A 142 -12.48 2.16 -9.67
N ILE A 143 -11.58 1.24 -9.35
CA ILE A 143 -10.14 1.39 -9.62
C ILE A 143 -9.88 1.54 -11.12
N LEU A 144 -10.55 0.77 -11.98
CA LEU A 144 -10.43 0.90 -13.43
C LEU A 144 -10.86 2.29 -13.93
N PHE A 145 -11.96 2.84 -13.40
CA PHE A 145 -12.38 4.21 -13.75
C PHE A 145 -11.38 5.27 -13.29
N ILE A 146 -10.81 5.12 -12.09
CA ILE A 146 -9.77 6.04 -11.58
C ILE A 146 -8.52 5.98 -12.48
N LEU A 147 -8.08 4.78 -12.88
CA LEU A 147 -6.95 4.61 -13.80
C LEU A 147 -7.22 5.20 -15.19
N ALA A 148 -8.42 4.99 -15.71
CA ALA A 148 -8.83 5.57 -16.98
C ALA A 148 -8.83 7.10 -16.93
N ALA A 149 -9.35 7.71 -15.86
CA ALA A 149 -9.31 9.15 -15.64
C ALA A 149 -7.87 9.68 -15.54
N ALA A 150 -6.99 9.00 -14.79
CA ALA A 150 -5.57 9.36 -14.68
C ALA A 150 -4.86 9.27 -16.06
N TYR A 151 -5.14 8.23 -16.83
CA TYR A 151 -4.62 8.09 -18.19
C TYR A 151 -5.08 9.21 -19.14
N LEU A 152 -6.37 9.59 -19.06
CA LEU A 152 -6.89 10.73 -19.85
C LEU A 152 -6.20 12.04 -19.50
N LEU A 153 -5.92 12.28 -18.22
CA LEU A 153 -5.16 13.46 -17.78
C LEU A 153 -3.72 13.45 -18.31
N ASP A 154 -3.08 12.28 -18.38
CA ASP A 154 -1.73 12.14 -18.95
C ASP A 154 -1.73 12.42 -20.45
N VAL A 155 -2.64 11.79 -21.20
CA VAL A 155 -2.81 12.03 -22.65
C VAL A 155 -3.16 13.48 -22.97
N ALA A 156 -3.91 14.17 -22.10
CA ALA A 156 -4.20 15.59 -22.22
C ALA A 156 -2.99 16.51 -21.96
N GLY A 157 -1.82 15.96 -21.64
CA GLY A 157 -0.60 16.73 -21.35
C GLY A 157 -0.59 17.40 -19.97
N THR A 158 -1.56 17.11 -19.10
CA THR A 158 -1.66 17.69 -17.77
C THR A 158 -0.42 17.37 -16.93
N MET A 159 0.14 16.16 -17.10
CA MET A 159 1.34 15.73 -16.39
C MET A 159 2.57 16.57 -16.74
N ASP A 160 2.71 17.00 -18.00
CA ASP A 160 3.82 17.86 -18.40
C ASP A 160 3.67 19.29 -17.86
N VAL A 161 2.46 19.82 -17.77
CA VAL A 161 2.19 21.11 -17.13
C VAL A 161 2.59 21.07 -15.65
N ILE A 162 2.22 20.01 -14.95
CA ILE A 162 2.53 19.81 -13.53
C ILE A 162 4.05 19.67 -13.33
N LYS A 163 4.71 18.83 -14.11
CA LYS A 163 6.17 18.67 -14.08
C LYS A 163 6.89 20.02 -14.30
N ASN A 164 6.46 20.78 -15.30
CA ASN A 164 7.04 22.08 -15.61
C ASN A 164 6.82 23.12 -14.50
N PHE A 165 5.67 23.08 -13.82
CA PHE A 165 5.42 23.91 -12.65
C PHE A 165 6.43 23.61 -11.52
N PHE A 166 6.61 22.35 -11.17
CA PHE A 166 7.56 21.96 -10.14
C PHE A 166 9.02 22.28 -10.53
N LEU A 167 9.40 22.12 -11.80
CA LEU A 167 10.74 22.46 -12.28
C LEU A 167 11.07 23.94 -12.09
N LYS A 168 10.10 24.85 -12.21
CA LYS A 168 10.29 26.29 -12.01
C LYS A 168 10.60 26.66 -10.56
N LEU A 169 10.24 25.81 -9.59
CA LEU A 169 10.45 26.08 -8.16
C LEU A 169 11.87 25.78 -7.66
N ILE A 170 12.71 25.13 -8.46
CA ILE A 170 13.94 24.47 -7.96
C ILE A 170 15.10 25.44 -7.76
N ASN A 171 15.34 26.39 -8.69
CA ASN A 171 16.42 27.38 -8.63
C ASN A 171 17.79 26.80 -8.17
N ASN A 172 18.18 25.62 -8.66
CA ASN A 172 19.45 24.94 -8.34
C ASN A 172 19.74 24.70 -6.85
N VAL A 173 18.72 24.67 -6.00
CA VAL A 173 18.84 24.38 -4.58
C VAL A 173 18.35 22.96 -4.29
N VAL A 174 19.23 22.08 -3.80
CA VAL A 174 18.92 20.65 -3.56
C VAL A 174 17.70 20.46 -2.67
N ARG A 175 17.52 21.28 -1.63
CA ARG A 175 16.32 21.19 -0.77
C ARG A 175 15.04 21.50 -1.53
N ARG A 176 15.05 22.48 -2.44
CA ARG A 176 13.91 22.79 -3.29
C ARG A 176 13.65 21.65 -4.29
N ALA A 177 14.70 21.01 -4.78
CA ALA A 177 14.58 19.83 -5.61
C ALA A 177 13.94 18.66 -4.85
N GLU A 178 14.35 18.38 -3.62
CA GLU A 178 13.71 17.34 -2.78
C GLU A 178 12.25 17.67 -2.47
N LEU A 179 11.92 18.92 -2.15
CA LEU A 179 10.53 19.35 -1.97
C LEU A 179 9.71 19.23 -3.25
N SER A 180 10.30 19.52 -4.42
CA SER A 180 9.64 19.33 -5.71
C SER A 180 9.44 17.85 -6.04
N ILE A 181 10.39 16.99 -5.71
CA ILE A 181 10.24 15.52 -5.81
C ILE A 181 9.09 15.06 -4.90
N PHE A 182 9.11 15.45 -3.63
CA PHE A 182 8.05 15.13 -2.69
C PHE A 182 6.68 15.61 -3.21
N GLY A 183 6.60 16.86 -3.65
CA GLY A 183 5.36 17.48 -4.12
C GLY A 183 4.77 16.81 -5.36
N ILE A 184 5.59 16.49 -6.36
CA ILE A 184 5.09 15.84 -7.57
C ILE A 184 4.67 14.39 -7.31
N VAL A 185 5.44 13.65 -6.51
CA VAL A 185 5.09 12.27 -6.14
C VAL A 185 3.77 12.26 -5.35
N ALA A 186 3.64 13.17 -4.37
CA ALA A 186 2.41 13.31 -3.59
C ALA A 186 1.23 13.70 -4.48
N PHE A 187 1.40 14.69 -5.34
CA PHE A 187 0.36 15.16 -6.24
C PHE A 187 -0.12 14.04 -7.17
N LEU A 188 0.79 13.35 -7.83
CA LEU A 188 0.43 12.26 -8.74
C LEU A 188 -0.27 11.12 -8.00
N ASN A 189 0.17 10.77 -6.80
CA ASN A 189 -0.44 9.68 -6.03
C ASN A 189 -1.87 10.01 -5.56
N VAL A 190 -2.20 11.27 -5.26
CA VAL A 190 -3.56 11.69 -4.90
C VAL A 190 -4.55 11.37 -6.02
N PHE A 191 -4.14 11.50 -7.29
CA PHE A 191 -5.02 11.27 -8.44
C PHE A 191 -4.93 9.84 -8.99
N ILE A 192 -3.73 9.27 -9.05
CA ILE A 192 -3.52 7.91 -9.61
C ILE A 192 -3.95 6.84 -8.61
N THR A 193 -3.83 7.08 -7.30
CA THR A 193 -4.29 6.25 -6.16
C THR A 193 -3.73 4.83 -6.08
N ILE A 194 -3.07 4.35 -7.11
CA ILE A 194 -2.34 3.07 -7.14
C ILE A 194 -0.85 3.37 -7.03
N ASN A 195 -0.21 2.92 -5.96
CA ASN A 195 1.16 3.26 -5.60
C ASN A 195 2.15 3.00 -6.74
N THR A 196 2.15 1.79 -7.29
CA THR A 196 3.06 1.38 -8.37
C THR A 196 2.88 2.23 -9.63
N ALA A 197 1.63 2.55 -10.01
CA ALA A 197 1.34 3.39 -11.17
C ALA A 197 1.79 4.84 -10.95
N ALA A 198 1.57 5.39 -9.74
CA ALA A 198 2.03 6.72 -9.37
C ALA A 198 3.56 6.82 -9.34
N GLU A 199 4.25 5.78 -8.88
CA GLU A 199 5.71 5.68 -8.93
C GLU A 199 6.23 5.71 -10.37
N ILE A 200 5.67 4.87 -11.24
CA ILE A 200 6.05 4.81 -12.65
C ILE A 200 5.85 6.18 -13.32
N ALA A 201 4.74 6.85 -13.06
CA ALA A 201 4.45 8.17 -13.61
C ALA A 201 5.42 9.27 -13.12
N ALA A 202 5.82 9.22 -11.84
CA ALA A 202 6.73 10.19 -11.24
C ALA A 202 8.21 9.87 -11.50
N ALA A 203 8.57 8.60 -11.72
CA ALA A 203 9.95 8.12 -11.78
C ALA A 203 10.85 8.87 -12.78
N PRO A 204 10.43 9.18 -14.03
CA PRO A 204 11.28 9.91 -14.96
C PRO A 204 11.66 11.30 -14.47
N PHE A 205 10.70 12.01 -13.84
CA PHE A 205 10.94 13.32 -13.25
C PHE A 205 11.93 13.23 -12.08
N VAL A 206 11.68 12.31 -11.15
CA VAL A 206 12.52 12.09 -9.97
C VAL A 206 13.94 11.70 -10.37
N ARG A 207 14.09 10.82 -11.37
CA ARG A 207 15.38 10.39 -11.89
C ARG A 207 16.15 11.54 -12.54
N LYS A 208 15.49 12.31 -13.42
CA LYS A 208 16.13 13.44 -14.10
C LYS A 208 16.60 14.48 -13.11
N LEU A 209 15.69 14.98 -12.28
CA LEU A 209 15.99 16.00 -11.29
C LEU A 209 17.02 15.54 -10.25
N GLY A 210 16.87 14.30 -9.78
CA GLY A 210 17.79 13.75 -8.81
C GLY A 210 19.21 13.59 -9.36
N LYS A 211 19.38 13.23 -10.64
CA LYS A 211 20.69 13.18 -11.31
C LYS A 211 21.29 14.58 -11.49
N GLU A 212 20.51 15.56 -11.92
CA GLU A 212 20.94 16.95 -12.05
C GLU A 212 21.45 17.54 -10.71
N MET A 213 20.85 17.11 -9.60
CA MET A 213 21.20 17.56 -8.23
C MET A 213 22.18 16.62 -7.52
N ASN A 214 22.71 15.60 -8.18
CA ASN A 214 23.56 14.55 -7.63
C ASN A 214 22.94 13.83 -6.41
N ILE A 215 21.63 13.76 -6.27
CA ILE A 215 20.94 13.06 -5.20
C ILE A 215 21.11 11.54 -5.41
N HIS A 216 21.57 10.84 -4.36
CA HIS A 216 21.87 9.42 -4.43
C HIS A 216 20.62 8.58 -4.81
N PRO A 217 20.77 7.51 -5.62
CA PRO A 217 19.68 6.63 -6.06
C PRO A 217 18.77 6.15 -4.93
N TYR A 218 19.32 5.72 -3.80
CA TYR A 218 18.54 5.28 -2.64
C TYR A 218 17.62 6.38 -2.10
N ARG A 219 18.10 7.61 -2.07
CA ARG A 219 17.31 8.75 -1.61
C ARG A 219 16.13 9.03 -2.53
N ARG A 220 16.36 8.97 -3.84
CA ARG A 220 15.33 9.16 -4.87
C ARG A 220 14.26 8.07 -4.80
N ALA A 221 14.69 6.80 -4.71
CA ALA A 221 13.80 5.65 -4.56
C ALA A 221 12.97 5.73 -3.28
N ASN A 222 13.57 6.20 -2.16
CA ASN A 222 12.85 6.38 -0.92
C ASN A 222 11.76 7.46 -1.01
N PHE A 223 11.97 8.56 -1.73
CA PHE A 223 10.90 9.53 -1.97
C PHE A 223 9.74 8.92 -2.76
N LEU A 224 10.05 8.20 -3.83
CA LEU A 224 9.01 7.53 -4.64
C LEU A 224 8.16 6.60 -3.78
N ASP A 225 8.76 5.57 -3.23
CA ASP A 225 8.02 4.51 -2.53
C ASP A 225 7.42 5.00 -1.19
N THR A 226 8.13 5.83 -0.41
CA THR A 226 7.63 6.24 0.90
C THR A 226 6.44 7.19 0.79
N VAL A 227 6.46 8.14 -0.15
CA VAL A 227 5.36 9.09 -0.34
C VAL A 227 4.14 8.40 -0.95
N THR A 228 4.32 7.54 -1.94
CA THR A 228 3.20 6.78 -2.54
C THR A 228 2.62 5.80 -1.54
N SER A 229 3.45 5.07 -0.79
CA SER A 229 3.00 4.15 0.26
C SER A 229 2.30 4.85 1.43
N SER A 230 2.54 6.15 1.65
CA SER A 230 1.80 6.93 2.63
C SER A 230 0.40 7.27 2.11
N LEU A 231 0.34 7.96 0.99
CA LEU A 231 -0.90 8.53 0.44
C LEU A 231 -1.86 7.46 -0.09
N GLY A 232 -1.33 6.34 -0.58
CA GLY A 232 -2.14 5.21 -1.05
C GLY A 232 -3.00 4.54 0.02
N TYR A 233 -2.79 4.88 1.30
CA TYR A 233 -3.55 4.35 2.44
C TYR A 233 -4.25 5.45 3.27
N ILE A 234 -4.10 6.72 2.91
CA ILE A 234 -4.70 7.84 3.65
C ILE A 234 -6.06 8.21 3.07
N PHE A 235 -6.14 8.45 1.78
CA PHE A 235 -7.35 9.02 1.18
C PHE A 235 -8.52 8.03 1.09
N PRO A 236 -9.76 8.50 1.35
CA PRO A 236 -10.96 7.66 1.28
C PRO A 236 -11.18 6.97 -0.07
N TRP A 237 -10.68 7.56 -1.14
CA TRP A 237 -10.75 7.01 -2.51
C TRP A 237 -9.51 6.22 -2.90
N SER A 238 -8.54 6.04 -2.02
CA SER A 238 -7.35 5.24 -2.34
C SER A 238 -7.67 3.75 -2.34
N GLY A 239 -7.00 3.01 -3.23
CA GLY A 239 -7.22 1.58 -3.40
C GLY A 239 -7.05 0.78 -2.11
N GLY A 240 -6.09 1.15 -1.26
CA GLY A 240 -5.85 0.49 0.03
C GLY A 240 -7.00 0.69 1.03
N VAL A 241 -7.56 1.89 1.14
CA VAL A 241 -8.70 2.19 2.02
C VAL A 241 -9.97 1.54 1.51
N LEU A 242 -10.23 1.61 0.20
CA LEU A 242 -11.41 0.98 -0.41
C LEU A 242 -11.36 -0.55 -0.28
N LEU A 243 -10.18 -1.15 -0.40
CA LEU A 243 -9.99 -2.59 -0.18
C LEU A 243 -10.31 -2.98 1.26
N ALA A 244 -9.75 -2.27 2.24
CA ALA A 244 -10.03 -2.51 3.64
C ALA A 244 -11.52 -2.34 3.98
N TRP A 245 -12.14 -1.28 3.45
CA TRP A 245 -13.57 -1.02 3.62
C TRP A 245 -14.44 -2.14 3.03
N ALA A 246 -14.16 -2.58 1.80
CA ALA A 246 -14.89 -3.67 1.18
C ALA A 246 -14.77 -4.99 1.98
N THR A 247 -13.59 -5.25 2.56
CA THR A 247 -13.37 -6.41 3.42
C THR A 247 -14.21 -6.33 4.70
N VAL A 248 -14.25 -5.17 5.36
CA VAL A 248 -15.07 -4.96 6.57
C VAL A 248 -16.56 -5.05 6.25
N GLN A 249 -17.00 -4.50 5.11
CA GLN A 249 -18.39 -4.64 4.68
C GLN A 249 -18.79 -6.10 4.47
N GLY A 250 -17.98 -6.86 3.72
CA GLY A 250 -18.25 -8.29 3.50
C GLY A 250 -18.28 -9.09 4.80
N ALA A 251 -17.48 -8.71 5.79
CA ALA A 251 -17.54 -9.33 7.12
C ALA A 251 -18.79 -8.86 7.90
N ALA A 252 -19.21 -7.61 7.78
CA ALA A 252 -20.40 -7.08 8.46
C ALA A 252 -21.71 -7.70 7.92
N ASP A 253 -21.72 -8.16 6.67
CA ASP A 253 -22.85 -8.92 6.11
C ASP A 253 -23.01 -10.30 6.77
N GLN A 254 -21.94 -10.83 7.40
CA GLN A 254 -21.93 -12.12 8.11
C GLN A 254 -22.07 -11.94 9.61
N TYR A 255 -21.62 -10.81 10.16
CA TYR A 255 -21.55 -10.55 11.61
C TYR A 255 -22.19 -9.22 11.95
N ASP A 256 -23.45 -9.25 12.41
CA ASP A 256 -24.25 -8.07 12.75
C ASP A 256 -23.63 -7.13 13.80
N PHE A 257 -22.67 -7.61 14.59
CA PHE A 257 -21.97 -6.81 15.61
C PHE A 257 -20.84 -5.95 15.05
N LEU A 258 -20.42 -6.15 13.78
CA LEU A 258 -19.34 -5.37 13.21
C LEU A 258 -19.83 -4.00 12.77
N PRO A 259 -19.23 -2.90 13.28
CA PRO A 259 -19.60 -1.58 12.83
C PRO A 259 -19.12 -1.34 11.40
N VAL A 260 -20.01 -0.91 10.52
CA VAL A 260 -19.66 -0.48 9.18
C VAL A 260 -19.18 0.96 9.24
N VAL A 261 -17.87 1.15 9.14
CA VAL A 261 -17.24 2.47 9.14
C VAL A 261 -16.98 2.91 7.72
N GLY A 262 -17.41 4.11 7.35
CA GLY A 262 -17.18 4.65 6.00
C GLY A 262 -15.70 5.00 5.73
N PRO A 263 -15.23 4.94 4.46
CA PRO A 263 -13.85 5.28 4.11
C PRO A 263 -13.42 6.68 4.59
N GLY A 264 -14.35 7.65 4.61
CA GLY A 264 -14.10 9.01 5.09
C GLY A 264 -13.87 9.10 6.61
N GLU A 265 -14.44 8.17 7.38
CA GLU A 265 -14.29 8.13 8.83
C GLU A 265 -12.95 7.52 9.23
N VAL A 266 -12.39 6.63 8.41
CA VAL A 266 -11.06 6.01 8.62
C VAL A 266 -9.92 7.00 8.36
N PHE A 267 -10.14 7.96 7.45
CA PHE A 267 -9.15 8.92 6.98
C PHE A 267 -8.30 9.60 8.09
N PRO A 268 -8.85 10.12 9.21
CA PRO A 268 -8.05 10.77 10.23
C PRO A 268 -7.19 9.80 11.05
N PHE A 269 -7.57 8.53 11.09
CA PHE A 269 -6.96 7.51 11.95
C PHE A 269 -5.87 6.68 11.27
N VAL A 270 -5.54 6.96 10.02
CA VAL A 270 -4.44 6.29 9.31
C VAL A 270 -3.10 6.87 9.77
N PHE A 271 -2.81 6.76 11.08
CA PHE A 271 -1.67 7.42 11.73
C PHE A 271 -0.33 7.11 11.07
N GLN A 272 -0.09 5.86 10.69
CA GLN A 272 1.16 5.47 10.03
C GLN A 272 1.36 6.21 8.69
N GLY A 273 0.31 6.33 7.88
CA GLY A 273 0.35 7.07 6.62
C GLY A 273 0.67 8.54 6.83
N TRP A 274 -0.07 9.20 7.72
CA TRP A 274 0.13 10.62 8.03
C TRP A 274 1.53 10.91 8.57
N LEU A 275 1.99 10.14 9.55
CA LEU A 275 3.30 10.32 10.16
C LEU A 275 4.43 10.07 9.17
N LEU A 276 4.28 9.07 8.31
CA LEU A 276 5.28 8.78 7.29
C LEU A 276 5.39 9.91 6.25
N LEU A 277 4.25 10.49 5.84
CA LEU A 277 4.19 11.64 4.96
C LEU A 277 4.87 12.87 5.60
N ILE A 278 4.57 13.14 6.88
CA ILE A 278 5.18 14.22 7.66
C ILE A 278 6.70 14.01 7.79
N VAL A 279 7.14 12.80 8.10
CA VAL A 279 8.57 12.46 8.20
C VAL A 279 9.28 12.71 6.87
N MET A 280 8.69 12.32 5.75
CA MET A 280 9.29 12.57 4.44
C MET A 280 9.29 14.05 4.04
N PHE A 281 8.25 14.79 4.39
CA PHE A 281 8.21 16.24 4.22
C PHE A 281 9.32 16.94 5.03
N ILE A 282 9.45 16.59 6.31
CA ILE A 282 10.51 17.12 7.18
C ILE A 282 11.90 16.75 6.62
N ALA A 283 12.06 15.52 6.15
CA ALA A 283 13.30 15.06 5.52
C ALA A 283 13.66 15.86 4.25
N ALA A 284 12.67 16.21 3.43
CA ALA A 284 12.87 17.07 2.26
C ALA A 284 13.20 18.52 2.65
N TRP A 285 12.51 19.05 3.66
CA TRP A 285 12.69 20.41 4.13
C TRP A 285 14.05 20.64 4.80
N THR A 286 14.44 19.74 5.70
CA THR A 286 15.66 19.85 6.50
C THR A 286 16.90 19.31 5.80
N GLY A 287 16.72 18.40 4.81
CA GLY A 287 17.79 17.59 4.23
C GLY A 287 18.18 16.40 5.13
N TRP A 288 17.36 16.05 6.14
CA TRP A 288 17.64 14.91 6.98
C TRP A 288 17.71 13.61 6.16
N GLY A 289 18.85 12.95 6.25
CA GLY A 289 19.13 11.73 5.47
C GLY A 289 19.46 11.98 4.00
N LEU A 290 19.70 13.22 3.57
CA LEU A 290 20.23 13.54 2.25
C LEU A 290 21.58 12.82 2.03
N ARG A 291 21.75 12.26 0.88
CA ARG A 291 22.99 11.64 0.40
C ARG A 291 23.20 12.04 -1.06
N TYR A 292 24.44 12.22 -1.42
CA TYR A 292 24.87 12.52 -2.78
C TYR A 292 25.52 11.31 -3.44
N THR A 293 25.54 11.31 -4.75
CA THR A 293 26.30 10.34 -5.55
C THR A 293 27.71 10.86 -5.73
N GLY A 294 28.70 10.12 -5.23
CA GLY A 294 30.11 10.43 -5.43
C GLY A 294 30.60 10.12 -6.86
N LYS A 295 31.88 10.36 -7.11
CA LYS A 295 32.49 10.21 -8.45
C LYS A 295 32.43 8.77 -8.99
N ASN A 296 32.48 7.78 -8.11
CA ASN A 296 32.43 6.36 -8.46
C ASN A 296 31.03 5.74 -8.20
N GLY A 297 30.01 6.58 -7.96
CA GLY A 297 28.66 6.11 -7.67
C GLY A 297 28.39 5.80 -6.19
N GLU A 298 29.37 5.99 -5.32
CA GLU A 298 29.24 5.74 -3.88
C GLU A 298 28.31 6.74 -3.18
N GLU A 299 27.74 6.34 -2.03
CA GLU A 299 26.90 7.17 -1.19
C GLU A 299 27.75 8.13 -0.34
N VAL A 300 27.65 9.44 -0.59
CA VAL A 300 28.43 10.49 0.08
C VAL A 300 27.53 11.37 0.94
N LYS A 301 28.01 11.70 2.16
CA LYS A 301 27.31 12.65 3.03
C LYS A 301 27.46 14.09 2.52
N PRO A 302 26.51 15.00 2.87
CA PRO A 302 26.60 16.41 2.46
C PRO A 302 27.89 17.11 2.90
N GLU A 303 28.45 16.70 4.03
CA GLU A 303 29.67 17.26 4.61
C GLU A 303 30.91 16.92 3.75
N ASP A 304 30.91 15.72 3.18
CA ASP A 304 32.02 15.19 2.39
C ASP A 304 31.90 15.54 0.90
N PHE A 305 30.69 15.86 0.43
CA PHE A 305 30.44 16.20 -0.97
C PHE A 305 30.96 17.60 -1.37
N LYS A 306 31.19 18.48 -0.40
CA LYS A 306 31.71 19.84 -0.62
C LYS A 306 33.24 19.92 -0.68
N LYS A 307 33.92 18.83 -0.47
CA LYS A 307 35.38 18.71 -0.56
C LYS A 307 35.76 18.11 -1.93
#